data_b9f99b304c87de88544766cad3ae1b9d
#
_entry.id   b9f99b304c87de88544766cad3ae1b9d
#
_cell.length_a   1.000
_cell.length_b   1.000
_cell.length_c   1.000
_cell.angle_alpha   90.00
_cell.angle_beta   90.00
_cell.angle_gamma   90.00
#
_symmetry.space_group_name_H-M   'P 1'
#
loop_
_entity.id
_entity.type
_entity.pdbx_description
1 polymer ?
#
loop_
_entity_poly.entity_id
_entity_poly.type
_entity_poly.pdbx_seq_one_letter_code
_entity_poly.pdbx_strand_id
1 'polypeptide(L)'
;MAIPEDEIYDITVIGGGPVGLFAAFYAGLRGARTKIIEALEELGGALTAIYPEKYIYDIAGFPKVLAKDYVEGAVEQAMSMQPTVCLTTEVTTFGRDEESGIFILGTATGETHYSRTIVISAGIGAFEPKKIEVAGIAQFEGGHGVHYFAKRTEDFRDKHVVIVGGGDSAVDWANTLLPIATSVRVVHRSKFRAHEHAIQQMADGGVHLHYPDYGIKAVHGDGQLAAVTFHHLKEGHEQTVDCDELIVAIGFVADLGPLKTWGFEIVRNTIVVDPLTMATNVPGVYGCGDIVTYPAKFKLIATGAAEAVTAVNHCVTHYDPGARLDPGHSTNIMEKREKAAV
;
A
#
# COMPACT_ATOMS: atom_id res chain seq x y z
N MET A 1 9.53 -4.72 34.88
CA MET A 1 10.93 -4.93 34.45
C MET A 1 11.31 -3.65 33.72
N ALA A 2 12.43 -3.03 34.02
CA ALA A 2 12.81 -1.78 33.34
C ALA A 2 13.08 -2.07 31.86
N ILE A 3 12.57 -1.22 30.97
CA ILE A 3 12.80 -1.31 29.53
C ILE A 3 14.25 -0.89 29.25
N PRO A 4 15.06 -1.72 28.55
CA PRO A 4 16.44 -1.35 28.23
C PRO A 4 16.48 -0.12 27.31
N GLU A 5 17.28 0.88 27.65
CA GLU A 5 17.34 2.15 26.90
C GLU A 5 17.83 1.95 25.45
N ASP A 6 18.69 0.96 25.22
CA ASP A 6 19.21 0.58 23.91
C ASP A 6 18.18 -0.12 23.02
N GLU A 7 17.04 -0.54 23.55
CA GLU A 7 15.91 -1.09 22.80
C GLU A 7 14.86 -0.01 22.44
N ILE A 8 14.93 1.17 23.04
CA ILE A 8 13.96 2.25 22.83
C ILE A 8 14.32 3.05 21.59
N TYR A 9 13.39 3.19 20.68
CA TYR A 9 13.49 4.06 19.50
C TYR A 9 12.79 5.39 19.77
N ASP A 10 13.31 6.49 19.20
CA ASP A 10 12.66 7.79 19.32
C ASP A 10 11.37 7.84 18.52
N ILE A 11 11.41 7.27 17.30
CA ILE A 11 10.27 7.21 16.38
C ILE A 11 10.17 5.81 15.78
N THR A 12 9.04 5.15 15.97
CA THR A 12 8.69 3.94 15.23
C THR A 12 7.65 4.27 14.17
N VAL A 13 7.97 3.99 12.91
CA VAL A 13 7.06 4.13 11.76
C VAL A 13 6.40 2.78 11.49
N ILE A 14 5.07 2.73 11.55
CA ILE A 14 4.29 1.54 11.24
C ILE A 14 3.77 1.66 9.81
N GLY A 15 4.30 0.83 8.91
CA GLY A 15 4.05 0.83 7.47
C GLY A 15 5.22 1.40 6.68
N GLY A 16 5.82 0.58 5.83
CA GLY A 16 6.97 0.87 4.98
C GLY A 16 6.61 1.26 3.53
N GLY A 17 5.40 1.79 3.33
CA GLY A 17 4.99 2.36 2.05
C GLY A 17 5.70 3.70 1.75
N PRO A 18 5.41 4.36 0.59
CA PRO A 18 6.10 5.58 0.17
C PRO A 18 6.14 6.69 1.23
N VAL A 19 5.03 6.87 1.92
CA VAL A 19 4.89 7.90 2.96
C VAL A 19 5.68 7.52 4.23
N GLY A 20 5.65 6.24 4.61
CA GLY A 20 6.42 5.73 5.75
C GLY A 20 7.92 5.76 5.51
N LEU A 21 8.37 5.45 4.29
CA LEU A 21 9.77 5.59 3.87
C LEU A 21 10.23 7.04 4.00
N PHE A 22 9.40 7.98 3.52
CA PHE A 22 9.72 9.40 3.64
C PHE A 22 9.69 9.89 5.09
N ALA A 23 8.75 9.38 5.92
CA ALA A 23 8.74 9.66 7.36
C ALA A 23 10.02 9.19 8.05
N ALA A 24 10.48 7.98 7.73
CA ALA A 24 11.72 7.43 8.28
C ALA A 24 12.97 8.21 7.84
N PHE A 25 13.05 8.58 6.55
CA PHE A 25 14.09 9.48 6.05
C PHE A 25 14.12 10.79 6.85
N TYR A 26 12.95 11.43 6.96
CA TYR A 26 12.86 12.74 7.62
C TYR A 26 13.13 12.65 9.13
N ALA A 27 12.72 11.55 9.79
CA ALA A 27 13.06 11.28 11.17
C ALA A 27 14.57 11.14 11.37
N GLY A 28 15.24 10.40 10.49
CA GLY A 28 16.70 10.32 10.49
C GLY A 28 17.37 11.66 10.21
N LEU A 29 16.85 12.48 9.32
CA LEU A 29 17.32 13.84 9.08
C LEU A 29 17.23 14.70 10.34
N ARG A 30 16.18 14.50 11.17
CA ARG A 30 16.02 15.12 12.50
C ARG A 30 16.96 14.54 13.57
N GLY A 31 17.76 13.53 13.27
CA GLY A 31 18.65 12.86 14.21
C GLY A 31 17.96 11.83 15.12
N ALA A 32 16.69 11.51 14.86
CA ALA A 32 15.96 10.53 15.63
C ALA A 32 16.44 9.10 15.33
N ARG A 33 16.56 8.28 16.38
CA ARG A 33 16.75 6.84 16.24
C ARG A 33 15.44 6.23 15.75
N THR A 34 15.43 5.76 14.52
CA THR A 34 14.19 5.41 13.80
C THR A 34 14.09 3.93 13.50
N LYS A 35 12.89 3.37 13.63
CA LYS A 35 12.53 2.00 13.22
C LYS A 35 11.36 2.05 12.24
N ILE A 36 11.39 1.19 11.22
CA ILE A 36 10.25 0.89 10.34
C ILE A 36 9.79 -0.53 10.68
N ILE A 37 8.50 -0.70 10.92
CA ILE A 37 7.87 -2.03 11.04
C ILE A 37 6.89 -2.18 9.86
N GLU A 38 7.11 -3.20 9.03
CA GLU A 38 6.34 -3.48 7.83
C GLU A 38 5.85 -4.93 7.85
N ALA A 39 4.56 -5.11 7.61
CA ALA A 39 3.93 -6.44 7.59
C ALA A 39 4.27 -7.24 6.33
N LEU A 40 4.60 -6.57 5.23
CA LEU A 40 4.98 -7.20 3.97
C LEU A 40 6.43 -7.68 4.01
N GLU A 41 6.78 -8.57 3.07
CA GLU A 41 8.13 -9.11 2.90
C GLU A 41 9.13 -8.07 2.34
N GLU A 42 8.63 -6.97 1.81
CA GLU A 42 9.42 -5.91 1.17
C GLU A 42 8.85 -4.52 1.44
N LEU A 43 9.70 -3.50 1.35
CA LEU A 43 9.30 -2.10 1.45
C LEU A 43 8.59 -1.64 0.17
N GLY A 44 7.82 -0.53 0.28
CA GLY A 44 7.09 0.08 -0.83
C GLY A 44 5.57 -0.03 -0.72
N GLY A 45 5.07 -0.88 0.18
CA GLY A 45 3.64 -1.02 0.47
C GLY A 45 2.82 -1.38 -0.76
N ALA A 46 1.68 -0.70 -0.95
CA ALA A 46 0.77 -0.98 -2.05
C ALA A 46 1.40 -0.82 -3.45
N LEU A 47 2.39 0.06 -3.62
CA LEU A 47 3.05 0.26 -4.91
C LEU A 47 3.82 -0.98 -5.35
N THR A 48 4.49 -1.65 -4.43
CA THR A 48 5.23 -2.88 -4.72
C THR A 48 4.30 -4.09 -4.76
N ALA A 49 3.38 -4.18 -3.81
CA ALA A 49 2.53 -5.35 -3.67
C ALA A 49 1.46 -5.49 -4.75
N ILE A 50 0.90 -4.36 -5.24
CA ILE A 50 -0.30 -4.37 -6.07
C ILE A 50 -0.02 -3.98 -7.53
N TYR A 51 0.79 -2.92 -7.77
CA TYR A 51 0.95 -2.34 -9.12
C TYR A 51 2.34 -1.78 -9.40
N PRO A 52 3.40 -2.61 -9.27
CA PRO A 52 4.78 -2.14 -9.43
C PRO A 52 5.09 -1.58 -10.82
N GLU A 53 4.38 -2.04 -11.85
CA GLU A 53 4.56 -1.62 -13.26
C GLU A 53 3.55 -0.56 -13.72
N LYS A 54 2.79 0.02 -12.76
CA LYS A 54 1.90 1.15 -13.08
C LYS A 54 2.69 2.47 -13.10
N TYR A 55 2.38 3.32 -14.09
CA TYR A 55 2.90 4.68 -14.11
C TYR A 55 2.15 5.59 -13.13
N ILE A 56 2.90 6.43 -12.43
CA ILE A 56 2.40 7.45 -11.52
C ILE A 56 2.73 8.81 -12.15
N TYR A 57 1.76 9.74 -12.14
CA TYR A 57 1.88 11.04 -12.82
C TYR A 57 1.80 12.24 -11.85
N ASP A 58 1.44 12.01 -10.59
CA ASP A 58 1.14 13.02 -9.57
C ASP A 58 2.19 13.09 -8.44
N ILE A 59 3.43 12.69 -8.77
CA ILE A 59 4.58 12.88 -7.89
C ILE A 59 5.37 14.10 -8.36
N ALA A 60 5.55 15.07 -7.46
CA ALA A 60 6.29 16.28 -7.77
C ALA A 60 7.72 15.97 -8.24
N GLY A 61 8.13 16.58 -9.35
CA GLY A 61 9.45 16.38 -9.95
C GLY A 61 9.55 15.27 -11.01
N PHE A 62 8.49 14.46 -11.17
CA PHE A 62 8.42 13.43 -12.20
C PHE A 62 7.25 13.67 -13.15
N PRO A 63 7.48 13.89 -14.46
CA PRO A 63 6.39 13.92 -15.45
C PRO A 63 5.57 12.64 -15.46
N LYS A 64 6.26 11.50 -15.32
CA LYS A 64 5.75 10.16 -15.02
C LYS A 64 6.89 9.30 -14.49
N VAL A 65 6.58 8.32 -13.64
CA VAL A 65 7.55 7.36 -13.10
C VAL A 65 6.86 6.02 -12.91
N LEU A 66 7.55 4.90 -13.15
CA LEU A 66 7.03 3.60 -12.76
C LEU A 66 6.99 3.48 -11.23
N ALA A 67 5.97 2.83 -10.70
CA ALA A 67 5.82 2.66 -9.26
C ALA A 67 7.04 1.98 -8.63
N LYS A 68 7.58 0.93 -9.25
CA LYS A 68 8.79 0.25 -8.79
C LYS A 68 10.02 1.16 -8.75
N ASP A 69 10.25 1.95 -9.81
CA ASP A 69 11.42 2.84 -9.90
C ASP A 69 11.33 3.96 -8.83
N TYR A 70 10.12 4.45 -8.60
CA TYR A 70 9.87 5.42 -7.53
C TYR A 70 10.13 4.81 -6.14
N VAL A 71 9.70 3.57 -5.91
CA VAL A 71 9.93 2.86 -4.64
C VAL A 71 11.42 2.61 -4.42
N GLU A 72 12.17 2.20 -5.44
CA GLU A 72 13.63 2.02 -5.34
C GLU A 72 14.30 3.30 -4.83
N GLY A 73 13.98 4.45 -5.44
CA GLY A 73 14.51 5.74 -4.99
C GLY A 73 14.07 6.13 -3.57
N ALA A 74 12.82 5.84 -3.20
CA ALA A 74 12.32 6.12 -1.86
C ALA A 74 12.96 5.23 -0.79
N VAL A 75 13.23 3.97 -1.12
CA VAL A 75 13.98 3.05 -0.24
C VAL A 75 15.42 3.52 -0.08
N GLU A 76 16.13 3.85 -1.18
CA GLU A 76 17.48 4.38 -1.12
C GLU A 76 17.54 5.64 -0.24
N GLN A 77 16.58 6.56 -0.42
CA GLN A 77 16.48 7.77 0.39
C GLN A 77 16.28 7.45 1.88
N ALA A 78 15.36 6.56 2.22
CA ALA A 78 15.12 6.18 3.62
C ALA A 78 16.33 5.50 4.24
N MET A 79 16.94 4.55 3.52
CA MET A 79 18.09 3.77 4.00
C MET A 79 19.36 4.61 4.14
N SER A 80 19.47 5.77 3.46
CA SER A 80 20.57 6.72 3.68
C SER A 80 20.66 7.24 5.12
N MET A 81 19.55 7.16 5.87
CA MET A 81 19.47 7.53 7.29
C MET A 81 19.66 6.34 8.25
N GLN A 82 19.85 5.15 7.73
CA GLN A 82 20.09 3.91 8.49
C GLN A 82 19.00 3.58 9.53
N PRO A 83 17.70 3.66 9.20
CA PRO A 83 16.66 3.18 10.10
C PRO A 83 16.79 1.67 10.32
N THR A 84 16.38 1.18 11.49
CA THR A 84 16.16 -0.26 11.68
C THR A 84 14.89 -0.67 10.92
N VAL A 85 14.96 -1.74 10.13
CA VAL A 85 13.81 -2.24 9.35
C VAL A 85 13.44 -3.63 9.83
N CYS A 86 12.15 -3.82 10.19
CA CYS A 86 11.55 -5.10 10.52
C CYS A 86 10.52 -5.41 9.44
N LEU A 87 10.82 -6.37 8.54
CA LEU A 87 9.91 -6.87 7.50
C LEU A 87 9.14 -8.09 8.00
N THR A 88 8.07 -8.45 7.29
CA THR A 88 7.20 -9.59 7.64
C THR A 88 6.74 -9.53 9.11
N THR A 89 6.58 -8.31 9.62
CA THR A 89 6.33 -8.04 11.02
C THR A 89 5.03 -7.24 11.16
N GLU A 90 3.96 -7.90 11.59
CA GLU A 90 2.67 -7.26 11.86
C GLU A 90 2.58 -6.86 13.32
N VAL A 91 2.33 -5.58 13.60
CA VAL A 91 2.04 -5.09 14.94
C VAL A 91 0.60 -5.41 15.30
N THR A 92 0.41 -6.27 16.30
CA THR A 92 -0.91 -6.76 16.72
C THR A 92 -1.40 -6.17 18.03
N THR A 93 -0.49 -5.77 18.91
CA THR A 93 -0.82 -5.16 20.20
C THR A 93 -0.14 -3.82 20.39
N PHE A 94 -0.82 -2.94 21.11
CA PHE A 94 -0.41 -1.58 21.37
C PHE A 94 -0.66 -1.26 22.84
N GLY A 95 0.35 -0.78 23.52
CA GLY A 95 0.26 -0.36 24.90
C GLY A 95 1.26 0.75 25.22
N ARG A 96 1.16 1.26 26.44
CA ARG A 96 2.07 2.28 26.95
C ARG A 96 2.43 1.94 28.40
N ASP A 97 3.69 1.99 28.73
CA ASP A 97 4.14 1.94 30.11
C ASP A 97 3.77 3.24 30.82
N GLU A 98 3.02 3.15 31.92
CA GLU A 98 2.46 4.33 32.61
C GLU A 98 3.53 5.16 33.33
N GLU A 99 4.64 4.53 33.73
CA GLU A 99 5.70 5.20 34.50
C GLU A 99 6.66 5.94 33.56
N SER A 100 7.15 5.26 32.52
CA SER A 100 8.11 5.82 31.55
C SER A 100 7.46 6.57 30.40
N GLY A 101 6.19 6.29 30.13
CA GLY A 101 5.48 6.80 28.95
C GLY A 101 5.89 6.16 27.62
N ILE A 102 6.72 5.12 27.64
CA ILE A 102 7.21 4.42 26.46
C ILE A 102 6.10 3.55 25.87
N PHE A 103 5.94 3.61 24.57
CA PHE A 103 5.04 2.71 23.84
C PHE A 103 5.62 1.32 23.74
N ILE A 104 4.75 0.32 23.90
CA ILE A 104 5.06 -1.10 23.82
C ILE A 104 4.23 -1.69 22.68
N LEU A 105 4.91 -2.17 21.64
CA LEU A 105 4.31 -2.74 20.45
C LEU A 105 4.62 -4.25 20.41
N GLY A 106 3.59 -5.08 20.48
CA GLY A 106 3.76 -6.53 20.31
C GLY A 106 3.40 -6.94 18.90
N THR A 107 4.09 -7.95 18.37
CA THR A 107 3.93 -8.44 17.02
C THR A 107 3.25 -9.82 16.98
N ALA A 108 2.78 -10.22 15.80
CA ALA A 108 2.22 -11.55 15.57
C ALA A 108 3.23 -12.69 15.83
N THR A 109 4.53 -12.41 15.70
CA THR A 109 5.63 -13.36 15.96
C THR A 109 6.03 -13.42 17.43
N GLY A 110 5.44 -12.58 18.29
CA GLY A 110 5.73 -12.52 19.72
C GLY A 110 6.90 -11.59 20.10
N GLU A 111 7.47 -10.89 19.13
CA GLU A 111 8.48 -9.85 19.40
C GLU A 111 7.84 -8.61 20.02
N THR A 112 8.62 -7.89 20.82
CA THR A 112 8.20 -6.64 21.45
C THR A 112 9.13 -5.51 21.03
N HIS A 113 8.56 -4.36 20.67
CA HIS A 113 9.30 -3.16 20.28
C HIS A 113 8.91 -1.98 21.18
N TYR A 114 9.87 -1.11 21.45
CA TYR A 114 9.71 0.04 22.33
C TYR A 114 9.96 1.35 21.59
N SER A 115 9.14 2.36 21.85
CA SER A 115 9.24 3.66 21.18
C SER A 115 8.78 4.82 22.04
N ARG A 116 9.41 5.98 21.88
CA ARG A 116 9.00 7.24 22.52
C ARG A 116 7.77 7.83 21.82
N THR A 117 7.72 7.71 20.49
CA THR A 117 6.62 8.19 19.65
C THR A 117 6.37 7.24 18.48
N ILE A 118 5.19 7.32 17.89
CA ILE A 118 4.78 6.46 16.80
C ILE A 118 4.22 7.29 15.64
N VAL A 119 4.61 6.94 14.41
CA VAL A 119 4.00 7.44 13.17
C VAL A 119 3.30 6.27 12.47
N ILE A 120 1.97 6.37 12.31
CA ILE A 120 1.19 5.37 11.59
C ILE A 120 1.07 5.81 10.13
N SER A 121 1.64 5.01 9.22
CA SER A 121 1.62 5.20 7.76
C SER A 121 1.21 3.92 7.01
N ALA A 122 0.28 3.17 7.62
CA ALA A 122 -0.15 1.84 7.16
C ALA A 122 -1.07 1.85 5.92
N GLY A 123 -1.12 2.98 5.17
CA GLY A 123 -1.84 3.09 3.92
C GLY A 123 -3.34 2.85 4.07
N ILE A 124 -3.86 1.80 3.43
CA ILE A 124 -5.26 1.39 3.57
C ILE A 124 -5.45 0.29 4.63
N GLY A 125 -4.42 0.05 5.45
CA GLY A 125 -4.38 -1.07 6.40
C GLY A 125 -3.99 -2.38 5.71
N ALA A 126 -4.28 -3.49 6.35
CA ALA A 126 -4.20 -4.79 5.69
C ALA A 126 -5.17 -4.81 4.50
N PHE A 127 -4.65 -5.14 3.32
CA PHE A 127 -5.47 -5.23 2.13
C PHE A 127 -5.52 -6.67 1.65
N GLU A 128 -6.71 -7.22 1.65
CA GLU A 128 -7.00 -8.50 1.03
C GLU A 128 -7.73 -8.29 -0.29
N PRO A 129 -7.37 -9.02 -1.35
CA PRO A 129 -8.11 -8.94 -2.59
C PRO A 129 -9.51 -9.50 -2.37
N LYS A 130 -10.50 -8.83 -2.94
CA LYS A 130 -11.84 -9.41 -3.01
C LYS A 130 -11.80 -10.62 -3.92
N LYS A 131 -12.23 -11.76 -3.41
CA LYS A 131 -12.31 -13.00 -4.16
C LYS A 131 -13.66 -13.15 -4.85
N ILE A 132 -13.68 -13.87 -5.97
CA ILE A 132 -14.91 -14.34 -6.59
C ILE A 132 -15.24 -15.74 -6.06
N GLU A 133 -16.53 -15.98 -5.82
CA GLU A 133 -17.01 -17.29 -5.34
C GLU A 133 -17.27 -18.20 -6.54
N VAL A 134 -16.23 -18.90 -6.99
CA VAL A 134 -16.31 -19.88 -8.08
C VAL A 134 -15.71 -21.19 -7.57
N ALA A 135 -16.48 -22.27 -7.73
CA ALA A 135 -16.06 -23.59 -7.24
C ALA A 135 -14.74 -24.02 -7.91
N GLY A 136 -13.80 -24.45 -7.10
CA GLY A 136 -12.49 -24.96 -7.57
C GLY A 136 -11.48 -23.88 -7.95
N ILE A 137 -11.79 -22.58 -7.83
CA ILE A 137 -10.87 -21.51 -8.23
C ILE A 137 -9.56 -21.52 -7.42
N ALA A 138 -9.63 -21.90 -6.14
CA ALA A 138 -8.48 -21.90 -5.23
C ALA A 138 -7.33 -22.81 -5.69
N GLN A 139 -7.60 -23.87 -6.47
CA GLN A 139 -6.58 -24.77 -7.01
C GLN A 139 -5.70 -24.10 -8.07
N PHE A 140 -6.16 -22.99 -8.64
CA PHE A 140 -5.44 -22.21 -9.66
C PHE A 140 -4.78 -20.94 -9.09
N GLU A 141 -4.89 -20.69 -7.78
CA GLU A 141 -4.13 -19.64 -7.07
C GLU A 141 -2.65 -20.06 -6.91
N GLY A 142 -1.77 -19.12 -6.54
CA GLY A 142 -0.38 -19.44 -6.24
C GLY A 142 0.51 -19.76 -7.45
N GLY A 143 0.24 -19.17 -8.61
CA GLY A 143 1.04 -19.35 -9.83
C GLY A 143 0.45 -20.35 -10.81
N HIS A 144 -0.78 -20.78 -10.60
CA HIS A 144 -1.47 -21.76 -11.45
C HIS A 144 -2.55 -21.13 -12.38
N GLY A 145 -2.45 -19.80 -12.62
CA GLY A 145 -3.27 -19.08 -13.60
C GLY A 145 -4.33 -18.16 -13.02
N VAL A 146 -4.52 -18.08 -11.68
CA VAL A 146 -5.42 -17.10 -11.04
C VAL A 146 -4.62 -16.08 -10.26
N HIS A 147 -4.83 -14.79 -10.59
CA HIS A 147 -4.13 -13.65 -10.01
C HIS A 147 -5.12 -12.67 -9.40
N TYR A 148 -4.90 -12.30 -8.15
CA TYR A 148 -5.54 -11.16 -7.49
C TYR A 148 -4.65 -9.92 -7.54
N PHE A 149 -3.36 -10.14 -7.76
CA PHE A 149 -2.31 -9.13 -7.94
C PHE A 149 -1.47 -9.54 -9.15
N ALA A 150 -1.52 -8.77 -10.20
CA ALA A 150 -0.64 -8.98 -11.36
C ALA A 150 0.60 -8.10 -11.16
N LYS A 151 1.75 -8.71 -10.90
CA LYS A 151 2.98 -7.99 -10.55
C LYS A 151 3.85 -7.69 -11.77
N ARG A 152 3.86 -8.57 -12.77
CA ARG A 152 4.76 -8.49 -13.92
C ARG A 152 3.97 -8.69 -15.21
N THR A 153 4.08 -7.74 -16.13
CA THR A 153 3.42 -7.81 -17.44
C THR A 153 3.93 -8.99 -18.29
N GLU A 154 5.21 -9.32 -18.15
CA GLU A 154 5.84 -10.42 -18.90
C GLU A 154 5.24 -11.80 -18.62
N ASP A 155 4.65 -12.01 -17.45
CA ASP A 155 4.02 -13.29 -17.08
C ASP A 155 2.78 -13.59 -17.95
N PHE A 156 2.25 -12.58 -18.64
CA PHE A 156 1.07 -12.65 -19.52
C PHE A 156 1.40 -12.65 -21.03
N ARG A 157 2.69 -12.67 -21.39
CA ARG A 157 3.12 -12.67 -22.78
C ARG A 157 2.66 -13.95 -23.48
N ASP A 158 2.08 -13.76 -24.68
CA ASP A 158 1.55 -14.84 -25.54
C ASP A 158 0.48 -15.72 -24.86
N LYS A 159 -0.24 -15.16 -23.86
CA LYS A 159 -1.29 -15.84 -23.09
C LYS A 159 -2.69 -15.38 -23.47
N HIS A 160 -3.69 -16.25 -23.28
CA HIS A 160 -5.10 -15.88 -23.28
C HIS A 160 -5.47 -15.36 -21.89
N VAL A 161 -5.72 -14.07 -21.78
CA VAL A 161 -5.97 -13.40 -20.50
C VAL A 161 -7.44 -13.02 -20.37
N VAL A 162 -8.03 -13.40 -19.24
CA VAL A 162 -9.37 -12.93 -18.83
C VAL A 162 -9.25 -12.05 -17.61
N ILE A 163 -9.88 -10.88 -17.62
CA ILE A 163 -9.86 -9.91 -16.51
C ILE A 163 -11.30 -9.75 -16.00
N VAL A 164 -11.49 -9.94 -14.71
CA VAL A 164 -12.77 -9.71 -14.03
C VAL A 164 -12.71 -8.39 -13.30
N GLY A 165 -13.54 -7.44 -13.72
CA GLY A 165 -13.61 -6.12 -13.08
C GLY A 165 -14.03 -5.03 -14.04
N GLY A 166 -14.28 -3.83 -13.51
CA GLY A 166 -14.74 -2.68 -14.32
C GLY A 166 -14.35 -1.32 -13.70
N GLY A 167 -13.42 -1.32 -12.76
CA GLY A 167 -12.75 -0.12 -12.26
C GLY A 167 -11.43 0.15 -12.99
N ASP A 168 -10.73 1.22 -12.56
CA ASP A 168 -9.45 1.64 -13.17
C ASP A 168 -8.44 0.49 -13.28
N SER A 169 -8.26 -0.31 -12.22
CA SER A 169 -7.30 -1.42 -12.25
C SER A 169 -7.59 -2.45 -13.36
N ALA A 170 -8.85 -2.81 -13.58
CA ALA A 170 -9.20 -3.78 -14.62
C ALA A 170 -8.97 -3.21 -16.03
N VAL A 171 -9.32 -1.95 -16.25
CA VAL A 171 -9.14 -1.24 -17.53
C VAL A 171 -7.67 -0.98 -17.81
N ASP A 172 -6.89 -0.57 -16.80
CA ASP A 172 -5.45 -0.37 -16.90
C ASP A 172 -4.74 -1.67 -17.30
N TRP A 173 -5.07 -2.79 -16.64
CA TRP A 173 -4.50 -4.10 -16.99
C TRP A 173 -4.89 -4.51 -18.40
N ALA A 174 -6.15 -4.32 -18.81
CA ALA A 174 -6.58 -4.65 -20.16
C ALA A 174 -5.78 -3.89 -21.23
N ASN A 175 -5.61 -2.57 -21.05
CA ASN A 175 -4.81 -1.74 -21.96
C ASN A 175 -3.33 -2.11 -21.95
N THR A 176 -2.77 -2.44 -20.79
CA THR A 176 -1.35 -2.80 -20.64
C THR A 176 -1.02 -4.13 -21.28
N LEU A 177 -1.91 -5.13 -21.15
CA LEU A 177 -1.65 -6.49 -21.63
C LEU A 177 -2.02 -6.68 -23.09
N LEU A 178 -2.87 -5.84 -23.65
CA LEU A 178 -3.31 -5.94 -25.05
C LEU A 178 -2.18 -6.09 -26.08
N PRO A 179 -1.04 -5.33 -25.99
CA PRO A 179 0.04 -5.46 -26.97
C PRO A 179 0.93 -6.70 -26.81
N ILE A 180 0.81 -7.45 -25.71
CA ILE A 180 1.72 -8.57 -25.40
C ILE A 180 1.01 -9.92 -25.27
N ALA A 181 -0.26 -9.93 -24.88
CA ALA A 181 -1.05 -11.15 -24.74
C ALA A 181 -1.59 -11.62 -26.10
N THR A 182 -1.86 -12.91 -26.24
CA THR A 182 -2.53 -13.49 -27.43
C THR A 182 -3.96 -12.96 -27.55
N SER A 183 -4.67 -12.85 -26.45
CA SER A 183 -5.99 -12.21 -26.40
C SER A 183 -6.27 -11.66 -24.99
N VAL A 184 -7.00 -10.56 -24.93
CA VAL A 184 -7.49 -9.99 -23.68
C VAL A 184 -9.01 -9.91 -23.70
N ARG A 185 -9.66 -10.42 -22.67
CA ARG A 185 -11.11 -10.35 -22.46
C ARG A 185 -11.40 -9.71 -21.13
N VAL A 186 -12.40 -8.82 -21.08
CA VAL A 186 -12.87 -8.21 -19.82
C VAL A 186 -14.30 -8.65 -19.55
N VAL A 187 -14.52 -9.22 -18.36
CA VAL A 187 -15.82 -9.68 -17.88
C VAL A 187 -16.29 -8.78 -16.74
N HIS A 188 -17.44 -8.13 -16.90
CA HIS A 188 -17.94 -7.20 -15.91
C HIS A 188 -19.47 -7.22 -15.76
N ARG A 189 -19.93 -7.14 -14.50
CA ARG A 189 -21.36 -7.26 -14.15
C ARG A 189 -22.18 -5.97 -14.32
N SER A 190 -21.52 -4.82 -14.51
CA SER A 190 -22.19 -3.51 -14.57
C SER A 190 -21.51 -2.57 -15.56
N LYS A 191 -21.84 -1.28 -15.54
CA LYS A 191 -21.13 -0.27 -16.32
C LYS A 191 -19.71 -0.07 -15.77
N PHE A 192 -18.75 0.17 -16.65
CA PHE A 192 -17.40 0.57 -16.25
C PHE A 192 -17.40 1.86 -15.43
N ARG A 193 -16.47 1.95 -14.48
CA ARG A 193 -16.29 3.11 -13.58
C ARG A 193 -14.90 3.72 -13.71
N ALA A 194 -14.10 3.25 -14.65
CA ALA A 194 -12.79 3.80 -14.98
C ALA A 194 -12.93 5.11 -15.78
N HIS A 195 -11.82 5.81 -16.00
CA HIS A 195 -11.79 7.00 -16.84
C HIS A 195 -12.26 6.71 -18.26
N GLU A 196 -13.14 7.57 -18.82
CA GLU A 196 -13.74 7.37 -20.14
C GLU A 196 -12.70 7.17 -21.24
N HIS A 197 -11.60 7.94 -21.21
CA HIS A 197 -10.52 7.81 -22.18
C HIS A 197 -9.88 6.41 -22.16
N ALA A 198 -9.64 5.85 -20.98
CA ALA A 198 -9.04 4.51 -20.82
C ALA A 198 -10.01 3.40 -21.26
N ILE A 199 -11.31 3.58 -21.00
CA ILE A 199 -12.37 2.66 -21.50
C ILE A 199 -12.42 2.70 -23.03
N GLN A 200 -12.36 3.89 -23.62
CA GLN A 200 -12.36 4.04 -25.07
C GLN A 200 -11.12 3.40 -25.71
N GLN A 201 -9.93 3.65 -25.14
CA GLN A 201 -8.69 3.01 -25.58
C GLN A 201 -8.77 1.48 -25.56
N MET A 202 -9.34 0.91 -24.49
CA MET A 202 -9.56 -0.52 -24.35
C MET A 202 -10.50 -1.08 -25.45
N ALA A 203 -11.59 -0.38 -25.72
CA ALA A 203 -12.56 -0.79 -26.73
C ALA A 203 -11.99 -0.69 -28.16
N ASP A 204 -11.31 0.41 -28.47
CA ASP A 204 -10.71 0.65 -29.78
C ASP A 204 -9.50 -0.28 -30.03
N GLY A 205 -8.82 -0.69 -28.96
CA GLY A 205 -7.66 -1.58 -29.02
C GLY A 205 -7.99 -3.03 -29.37
N GLY A 206 -9.25 -3.45 -29.33
CA GLY A 206 -9.68 -4.80 -29.69
C GLY A 206 -9.80 -5.77 -28.50
N VAL A 207 -9.91 -5.25 -27.27
CA VAL A 207 -10.25 -6.07 -26.10
C VAL A 207 -11.66 -6.63 -26.25
N HIS A 208 -11.84 -7.92 -26.04
CA HIS A 208 -13.17 -8.55 -26.06
C HIS A 208 -13.95 -8.21 -24.79
N LEU A 209 -15.01 -7.43 -24.92
CA LEU A 209 -15.79 -6.92 -23.79
C LEU A 209 -17.07 -7.75 -23.57
N HIS A 210 -17.22 -8.32 -22.39
CA HIS A 210 -18.40 -9.02 -21.91
C HIS A 210 -19.01 -8.25 -20.74
N TYR A 211 -19.88 -7.29 -21.05
CA TYR A 211 -20.60 -6.46 -20.08
C TYR A 211 -21.85 -5.82 -20.74
N PRO A 212 -22.79 -5.29 -20.00
CA PRO A 212 -23.02 -5.52 -18.57
C PRO A 212 -23.58 -6.92 -18.31
N ASP A 213 -23.77 -7.25 -17.05
CA ASP A 213 -24.46 -8.43 -16.56
C ASP A 213 -23.73 -9.76 -16.82
N TYR A 214 -22.37 -9.74 -16.89
CA TYR A 214 -21.57 -10.98 -17.00
C TYR A 214 -20.78 -11.26 -15.72
N GLY A 215 -20.61 -12.56 -15.43
CA GLY A 215 -19.79 -13.06 -14.33
C GLY A 215 -19.13 -14.39 -14.66
N ILE A 216 -18.09 -14.77 -13.91
CA ILE A 216 -17.45 -16.09 -14.05
C ILE A 216 -18.32 -17.14 -13.37
N LYS A 217 -18.61 -18.21 -14.09
CA LYS A 217 -19.38 -19.36 -13.59
C LYS A 217 -18.50 -20.53 -13.18
N ALA A 218 -17.47 -20.82 -13.98
CA ALA A 218 -16.58 -21.95 -13.74
C ALA A 218 -15.16 -21.67 -14.24
N VAL A 219 -14.21 -22.37 -13.67
CA VAL A 219 -12.80 -22.42 -14.08
C VAL A 219 -12.45 -23.87 -14.44
N HIS A 220 -11.59 -24.06 -15.45
CA HIS A 220 -11.25 -25.38 -15.98
C HIS A 220 -9.75 -25.52 -16.18
N GLY A 221 -9.22 -26.70 -15.91
CA GLY A 221 -7.81 -27.03 -16.10
C GLY A 221 -7.40 -28.25 -15.28
N ASP A 222 -6.20 -28.73 -15.52
CA ASP A 222 -5.57 -29.82 -14.76
C ASP A 222 -4.20 -29.34 -14.26
N GLY A 223 -4.13 -28.92 -12.99
CA GLY A 223 -2.95 -28.32 -12.38
C GLY A 223 -2.62 -26.89 -12.83
N GLN A 224 -3.05 -26.47 -14.00
CA GLN A 224 -2.96 -25.13 -14.54
C GLN A 224 -4.32 -24.72 -15.12
N LEU A 225 -4.64 -23.42 -15.06
CA LEU A 225 -5.84 -22.88 -15.68
C LEU A 225 -5.72 -23.03 -17.21
N ALA A 226 -6.79 -23.46 -17.87
CA ALA A 226 -6.84 -23.64 -19.31
C ALA A 226 -8.04 -22.96 -19.95
N ALA A 227 -9.16 -22.83 -19.22
CA ALA A 227 -10.35 -22.17 -19.72
C ALA A 227 -11.20 -21.60 -18.57
N VAL A 228 -12.05 -20.63 -18.91
CA VAL A 228 -13.09 -20.10 -18.01
C VAL A 228 -14.44 -20.12 -18.71
N THR A 229 -15.49 -20.41 -17.95
CA THR A 229 -16.87 -20.23 -18.39
C THR A 229 -17.42 -18.99 -17.72
N PHE A 230 -17.87 -18.03 -18.50
CA PHE A 230 -18.65 -16.91 -18.02
C PHE A 230 -20.11 -17.03 -18.49
N HIS A 231 -21.00 -16.37 -17.80
CA HIS A 231 -22.42 -16.41 -18.06
C HIS A 231 -23.05 -15.02 -17.97
N HIS A 232 -24.09 -14.82 -18.75
CA HIS A 232 -24.92 -13.62 -18.63
C HIS A 232 -25.88 -13.80 -17.47
N LEU A 233 -25.79 -12.91 -16.46
CA LEU A 233 -26.47 -13.04 -15.15
C LEU A 233 -28.00 -13.01 -15.25
N LYS A 234 -28.57 -12.39 -16.28
CA LYS A 234 -30.02 -12.25 -16.48
C LYS A 234 -30.57 -13.25 -17.50
N GLU A 235 -29.88 -13.47 -18.59
CA GLU A 235 -30.35 -14.29 -19.71
C GLU A 235 -29.90 -15.76 -19.62
N GLY A 236 -28.87 -16.02 -18.80
CA GLY A 236 -28.42 -17.36 -18.49
C GLY A 236 -27.59 -18.05 -19.56
N HIS A 237 -27.34 -17.43 -20.73
CA HIS A 237 -26.44 -18.01 -21.73
C HIS A 237 -24.98 -18.02 -21.24
N GLU A 238 -24.27 -19.04 -21.64
CA GLU A 238 -22.92 -19.33 -21.17
C GLU A 238 -21.95 -19.41 -22.35
N GLN A 239 -20.72 -19.04 -22.10
CA GLN A 239 -19.62 -19.20 -23.04
C GLN A 239 -18.36 -19.65 -22.31
N THR A 240 -17.73 -20.70 -22.83
CA THR A 240 -16.40 -21.13 -22.37
C THR A 240 -15.37 -20.62 -23.35
N VAL A 241 -14.28 -20.06 -22.84
CA VAL A 241 -13.18 -19.52 -23.63
C VAL A 241 -11.85 -20.01 -23.07
N ASP A 242 -10.85 -20.10 -23.94
CA ASP A 242 -9.47 -20.35 -23.52
C ASP A 242 -9.00 -19.24 -22.59
N CYS A 243 -8.35 -19.63 -21.50
CA CYS A 243 -7.84 -18.73 -20.49
C CYS A 243 -6.64 -19.38 -19.80
N ASP A 244 -5.46 -18.88 -20.09
CA ASP A 244 -4.23 -19.29 -19.40
C ASP A 244 -4.10 -18.54 -18.06
N GLU A 245 -4.54 -17.27 -18.04
CA GLU A 245 -4.39 -16.38 -16.87
C GLU A 245 -5.69 -15.59 -16.61
N LEU A 246 -6.20 -15.69 -15.40
CA LEU A 246 -7.39 -15.00 -14.91
C LEU A 246 -6.98 -13.93 -13.88
N ILE A 247 -7.17 -12.66 -14.21
CA ILE A 247 -6.93 -11.54 -13.30
C ILE A 247 -8.24 -11.12 -12.64
N VAL A 248 -8.33 -11.21 -11.32
CA VAL A 248 -9.50 -10.81 -10.54
C VAL A 248 -9.30 -9.41 -9.99
N ALA A 249 -9.71 -8.38 -10.74
CA ALA A 249 -9.51 -6.96 -10.45
C ALA A 249 -10.81 -6.29 -9.95
N ILE A 250 -11.44 -6.85 -8.90
CA ILE A 250 -12.71 -6.36 -8.35
C ILE A 250 -12.55 -5.51 -7.08
N GLY A 251 -11.30 -5.09 -6.79
CA GLY A 251 -10.93 -4.27 -5.66
C GLY A 251 -10.48 -5.07 -4.44
N PHE A 252 -10.22 -4.35 -3.37
CA PHE A 252 -9.69 -4.87 -2.12
C PHE A 252 -10.64 -4.61 -0.96
N VAL A 253 -10.52 -5.40 0.07
CA VAL A 253 -11.06 -5.07 1.39
C VAL A 253 -9.94 -4.37 2.14
N ALA A 254 -10.13 -3.09 2.44
CA ALA A 254 -9.25 -2.35 3.34
C ALA A 254 -9.71 -2.62 4.78
N ASP A 255 -8.84 -3.19 5.59
CA ASP A 255 -9.10 -3.41 7.00
C ASP A 255 -7.99 -2.80 7.86
N LEU A 256 -8.39 -2.00 8.85
CA LEU A 256 -7.46 -1.46 9.84
C LEU A 256 -6.90 -2.54 10.78
N GLY A 257 -7.48 -3.74 10.77
CA GLY A 257 -7.04 -4.85 11.59
C GLY A 257 -6.92 -4.47 13.08
N PRO A 258 -5.77 -4.74 13.71
CA PRO A 258 -5.52 -4.42 15.12
C PRO A 258 -5.66 -2.94 15.48
N LEU A 259 -5.40 -2.01 14.54
CA LEU A 259 -5.52 -0.56 14.77
C LEU A 259 -6.90 -0.13 15.28
N LYS A 260 -7.96 -0.91 14.98
CA LYS A 260 -9.32 -0.65 15.50
C LYS A 260 -9.43 -0.71 17.02
N THR A 261 -8.53 -1.45 17.66
CA THR A 261 -8.56 -1.70 19.11
C THR A 261 -7.58 -0.82 19.90
N TRP A 262 -6.78 0.02 19.25
CA TRP A 262 -5.74 0.84 19.89
C TRP A 262 -6.25 2.17 20.46
N GLY A 263 -7.57 2.38 20.44
CA GLY A 263 -8.20 3.56 21.03
C GLY A 263 -8.19 4.81 20.16
N PHE A 264 -7.89 4.68 18.87
CA PHE A 264 -7.96 5.80 17.92
C PHE A 264 -9.40 6.20 17.60
N GLU A 265 -9.60 7.48 17.35
CA GLU A 265 -10.82 7.96 16.71
C GLU A 265 -10.81 7.55 15.23
N ILE A 266 -11.79 6.74 14.82
CA ILE A 266 -11.86 6.14 13.48
C ILE A 266 -13.12 6.59 12.76
N VAL A 267 -12.96 7.12 11.54
CA VAL A 267 -14.06 7.49 10.65
C VAL A 267 -13.84 6.85 9.29
N ARG A 268 -14.84 6.11 8.80
CA ARG A 268 -14.80 5.44 7.48
C ARG A 268 -13.51 4.64 7.23
N ASN A 269 -13.09 3.87 8.23
CA ASN A 269 -11.88 3.05 8.16
C ASN A 269 -10.58 3.84 7.99
N THR A 270 -10.52 5.06 8.55
CA THR A 270 -9.33 5.91 8.62
C THR A 270 -9.22 6.55 10.00
N ILE A 271 -8.00 6.82 10.45
CA ILE A 271 -7.70 7.45 11.74
C ILE A 271 -7.87 8.96 11.62
N VAL A 272 -8.62 9.57 12.53
CA VAL A 272 -8.77 11.02 12.59
C VAL A 272 -7.49 11.64 13.16
N VAL A 273 -6.98 12.67 12.51
CA VAL A 273 -5.82 13.45 12.98
C VAL A 273 -6.10 14.94 12.92
N ASP A 274 -5.42 15.68 13.77
CA ASP A 274 -5.38 17.15 13.69
C ASP A 274 -4.52 17.56 12.47
N PRO A 275 -5.08 18.28 11.48
CA PRO A 275 -4.36 18.65 10.27
C PRO A 275 -3.17 19.58 10.48
N LEU A 276 -3.06 20.24 11.66
CA LEU A 276 -1.94 21.14 11.97
C LEU A 276 -0.74 20.41 12.53
N THR A 277 -0.97 19.26 13.18
CA THR A 277 0.07 18.53 13.90
C THR A 277 0.24 17.08 13.45
N MET A 278 -0.74 16.55 12.68
CA MET A 278 -0.89 15.14 12.36
C MET A 278 -1.05 14.24 13.62
N ALA A 279 -1.34 14.81 14.78
CA ALA A 279 -1.57 14.06 16.00
C ALA A 279 -2.92 13.32 15.96
N THR A 280 -2.92 12.09 16.47
CA THR A 280 -4.16 11.36 16.77
C THR A 280 -4.72 11.82 18.13
N ASN A 281 -5.84 11.26 18.54
CA ASN A 281 -6.37 11.44 19.90
C ASN A 281 -5.51 10.76 20.99
N VAL A 282 -4.50 9.94 20.62
CA VAL A 282 -3.58 9.29 21.54
C VAL A 282 -2.27 10.10 21.60
N PRO A 283 -1.93 10.77 22.72
CA PRO A 283 -0.74 11.61 22.81
C PRO A 283 0.56 10.84 22.53
N GLY A 284 1.41 11.35 21.64
CA GLY A 284 2.65 10.71 21.18
C GLY A 284 2.47 9.80 19.98
N VAL A 285 1.24 9.66 19.46
CA VAL A 285 0.95 8.92 18.22
C VAL A 285 0.45 9.88 17.14
N TYR A 286 1.09 9.82 16.00
CA TYR A 286 0.82 10.64 14.82
C TYR A 286 0.47 9.74 13.63
N GLY A 287 -0.17 10.31 12.62
CA GLY A 287 -0.51 9.55 11.42
C GLY A 287 -0.26 10.35 10.14
N CYS A 288 0.03 9.65 9.03
CA CYS A 288 0.21 10.26 7.72
C CYS A 288 -0.12 9.29 6.58
N GLY A 289 -0.40 9.81 5.40
CA GLY A 289 -0.78 9.05 4.21
C GLY A 289 -2.26 8.66 4.20
N ASP A 290 -2.58 7.58 3.47
CA ASP A 290 -3.97 7.20 3.19
C ASP A 290 -4.73 6.67 4.41
N ILE A 291 -4.00 6.27 5.45
CA ILE A 291 -4.57 5.77 6.71
C ILE A 291 -5.29 6.85 7.51
N VAL A 292 -4.98 8.12 7.29
CA VAL A 292 -5.53 9.23 8.07
C VAL A 292 -6.63 9.99 7.34
N THR A 293 -7.46 10.67 8.12
CA THR A 293 -8.50 11.57 7.63
C THR A 293 -8.56 12.86 8.43
N TYR A 294 -8.87 13.94 7.74
CA TYR A 294 -9.18 15.28 8.25
C TYR A 294 -9.96 16.06 7.18
N PRO A 295 -10.57 17.22 7.47
CA PRO A 295 -11.26 18.03 6.47
C PRO A 295 -10.36 18.38 5.29
N ALA A 296 -10.84 18.16 4.06
CA ALA A 296 -10.12 18.39 2.80
C ALA A 296 -8.88 17.49 2.57
N LYS A 297 -8.85 16.29 3.15
CA LYS A 297 -7.81 15.30 2.89
C LYS A 297 -7.83 14.81 1.45
N PHE A 298 -6.66 14.84 0.78
CA PHE A 298 -6.41 14.17 -0.49
C PHE A 298 -5.51 12.94 -0.27
N LYS A 299 -5.86 11.82 -0.89
CA LYS A 299 -5.08 10.57 -0.82
C LYS A 299 -4.07 10.52 -1.97
N LEU A 300 -2.99 11.27 -1.81
CA LEU A 300 -1.87 11.36 -2.74
C LEU A 300 -0.55 11.11 -2.00
N ILE A 301 0.44 10.55 -2.68
CA ILE A 301 1.80 10.38 -2.12
C ILE A 301 2.37 11.73 -1.72
N ALA A 302 2.19 12.77 -2.58
CA ALA A 302 2.69 14.11 -2.32
C ALA A 302 2.09 14.73 -1.04
N THR A 303 0.78 14.58 -0.80
CA THR A 303 0.12 15.02 0.43
C THR A 303 0.65 14.25 1.63
N GLY A 304 0.75 12.93 1.51
CA GLY A 304 1.27 12.07 2.57
C GLY A 304 2.72 12.39 2.95
N ALA A 305 3.56 12.77 1.99
CA ALA A 305 4.93 13.21 2.26
C ALA A 305 4.96 14.51 3.10
N ALA A 306 4.11 15.48 2.79
CA ALA A 306 3.99 16.72 3.59
C ALA A 306 3.48 16.43 5.00
N GLU A 307 2.50 15.52 5.14
CA GLU A 307 1.99 15.05 6.42
C GLU A 307 3.07 14.37 7.25
N ALA A 308 3.92 13.54 6.62
CA ALA A 308 5.03 12.87 7.28
C ALA A 308 6.04 13.86 7.89
N VAL A 309 6.36 14.96 7.17
CA VAL A 309 7.21 16.04 7.69
C VAL A 309 6.58 16.64 8.96
N THR A 310 5.29 16.96 8.91
CA THR A 310 4.57 17.53 10.05
C THR A 310 4.55 16.56 11.22
N ALA A 311 4.16 15.31 11.01
CA ALA A 311 4.11 14.26 12.03
C ALA A 311 5.46 14.07 12.72
N VAL A 312 6.54 13.91 11.95
CA VAL A 312 7.89 13.70 12.50
C VAL A 312 8.38 14.89 13.31
N ASN A 313 8.14 16.13 12.85
CA ASN A 313 8.54 17.31 13.61
C ASN A 313 7.82 17.38 14.97
N HIS A 314 6.53 17.02 15.00
CA HIS A 314 5.77 16.95 16.25
C HIS A 314 6.14 15.74 17.12
N CYS A 315 6.54 14.60 16.52
CA CYS A 315 7.16 13.50 17.27
C CYS A 315 8.40 14.00 18.04
N VAL A 316 9.30 14.69 17.34
CA VAL A 316 10.56 15.18 17.93
C VAL A 316 10.28 16.12 19.10
N THR A 317 9.40 17.11 18.94
CA THR A 317 9.07 18.04 20.02
C THR A 317 8.26 17.39 21.16
N HIS A 318 7.64 16.24 20.92
CA HIS A 318 6.95 15.48 21.95
C HIS A 318 7.92 14.81 22.92
N TYR A 319 8.94 14.11 22.41
CA TYR A 319 9.91 13.43 23.28
C TYR A 319 11.07 14.34 23.71
N ASP A 320 11.37 15.40 22.98
CA ASP A 320 12.34 16.44 23.32
C ASP A 320 11.68 17.83 23.23
N PRO A 321 11.05 18.30 24.33
CA PRO A 321 10.39 19.63 24.35
C PRO A 321 11.36 20.82 24.13
N GLY A 322 12.68 20.60 24.24
CA GLY A 322 13.69 21.61 23.94
C GLY A 322 14.04 21.69 22.44
N ALA A 323 13.63 20.72 21.63
CA ALA A 323 13.90 20.72 20.22
C ALA A 323 13.09 21.79 19.46
N ARG A 324 13.70 22.36 18.43
CA ARG A 324 12.97 23.28 17.53
C ARG A 324 11.99 22.50 16.67
N LEU A 325 10.77 22.99 16.54
CA LEU A 325 9.76 22.42 15.63
C LEU A 325 10.24 22.52 14.18
N ASP A 326 10.74 23.68 13.75
CA ASP A 326 11.34 23.88 12.43
C ASP A 326 12.87 23.67 12.52
N PRO A 327 13.41 22.58 11.92
CA PRO A 327 14.84 22.29 11.94
C PRO A 327 15.68 23.15 10.97
N GLY A 328 15.02 23.89 10.07
CA GLY A 328 15.65 24.60 8.96
C GLY A 328 15.85 23.72 7.71
N HIS A 329 16.73 24.15 6.80
CA HIS A 329 16.91 23.50 5.51
C HIS A 329 17.74 22.20 5.61
N SER A 330 17.32 21.19 4.85
CA SER A 330 17.96 19.86 4.80
C SER A 330 19.43 19.92 4.45
N THR A 331 19.86 20.79 3.53
CA THR A 331 21.26 20.99 3.14
C THR A 331 22.14 21.31 4.35
N ASN A 332 21.71 22.27 5.21
CA ASN A 332 22.45 22.66 6.39
C ASN A 332 22.53 21.54 7.44
N ILE A 333 21.48 20.69 7.49
CA ILE A 333 21.43 19.54 8.40
C ILE A 333 22.44 18.48 7.92
N MET A 334 22.42 18.15 6.64
CA MET A 334 23.31 17.14 6.05
C MET A 334 24.79 17.56 6.16
N GLU A 335 25.13 18.81 5.85
CA GLU A 335 26.48 19.32 6.02
C GLU A 335 27.01 19.22 7.47
N LYS A 336 26.14 19.43 8.46
CA LYS A 336 26.52 19.26 9.87
C LYS A 336 26.76 17.79 10.22
N ARG A 337 25.96 16.87 9.69
CA ARG A 337 26.14 15.42 9.89
C ARG A 337 27.45 14.93 9.28
N GLU A 338 27.73 15.32 8.04
CA GLU A 338 28.98 14.96 7.36
C GLU A 338 30.21 15.46 8.14
N LYS A 339 30.17 16.69 8.66
CA LYS A 339 31.24 17.25 9.50
C LYS A 339 31.39 16.53 10.85
N ALA A 340 30.32 15.96 11.39
CA ALA A 340 30.35 15.22 12.66
C ALA A 340 30.80 13.76 12.50
N ALA A 341 30.76 13.22 11.27
CA ALA A 341 31.19 11.86 10.95
C ALA A 341 32.68 11.74 10.63
N VAL A 342 33.40 12.89 10.49
CA VAL A 342 34.86 13.03 10.29
C VAL A 342 35.54 13.33 11.61
#